data_e4f8fc07d9db82eb56a8fb717dd4231a
#
_entry.id   e4f8fc07d9db82eb56a8fb717dd4231a
#
_cell.length_a   1.000
_cell.length_b   1.000
_cell.length_c   1.000
_cell.angle_alpha   90.00
_cell.angle_beta   90.00
_cell.angle_gamma   90.00
#
_symmetry.space_group_name_H-M   'P 1'
#
loop_
_entity.id
_entity.type
_entity.pdbx_description
1 polymer ?
#
loop_
_entity_poly.entity_id
_entity_poly.type
_entity_poly.pdbx_seq_one_letter_code
_entity_poly.pdbx_strand_id
1 'polypeptide(L)'
;TGLQSMLQNQIEKFGQHFFKEGSKVIPGNTSYTSQYKAIQLENNFQGIPVAAYVDQIVGTKITGQSSGVTATVDKVLLAEDSENQNLTLYVNYLGANTSNNTGNVFSDGEELTSDVTITSGLLGNSAISIGTPVATTIANDAAAVGSSFHIENGVYFVRGQFVNVAAETLILDQYGNSPSYRIGFNITEEIITADLDEELNDNSQGFNNYSAPGADRLKITLKLFKKTLD
;
A
#
# COMPACT_ATOMS: atom_id res chain seq x y z
N THR A 1 -27.87 -16.77 -7.21
CA THR A 1 -27.59 -17.54 -6.60
C THR A 1 -27.24 -18.91 -7.15
N GLY A 2 -28.11 -19.92 -7.19
CA GLY A 2 -27.67 -21.27 -7.53
C GLY A 2 -26.98 -21.46 -8.89
N LEU A 3 -27.38 -20.72 -9.92
CA LEU A 3 -26.76 -20.80 -11.24
C LEU A 3 -25.31 -20.28 -11.27
N GLN A 4 -25.06 -19.17 -10.56
CA GLN A 4 -23.71 -18.60 -10.45
C GLN A 4 -22.77 -19.55 -9.71
N SER A 5 -23.22 -20.13 -8.60
CA SER A 5 -22.42 -21.10 -7.83
C SER A 5 -22.15 -22.37 -8.64
N MET A 6 -23.12 -22.81 -9.44
CA MET A 6 -22.94 -23.99 -10.30
C MET A 6 -21.95 -23.73 -11.43
N LEU A 7 -22.03 -22.57 -12.09
CA LEU A 7 -21.08 -22.15 -13.12
C LEU A 7 -19.67 -21.96 -12.54
N GLN A 8 -19.57 -21.33 -11.39
CA GLN A 8 -18.28 -21.14 -10.71
C GLN A 8 -17.63 -22.48 -10.36
N ASN A 9 -18.38 -23.41 -9.75
CA ASN A 9 -17.91 -24.75 -9.45
C ASN A 9 -17.46 -25.54 -10.72
N GLN A 10 -18.18 -25.38 -11.84
CA GLN A 10 -17.77 -26.00 -13.08
C GLN A 10 -16.48 -25.38 -13.65
N ILE A 11 -16.36 -24.07 -13.62
CA ILE A 11 -15.16 -23.35 -14.09
C ILE A 11 -13.95 -23.72 -13.21
N GLU A 12 -14.11 -23.82 -11.89
CA GLU A 12 -13.04 -24.20 -10.96
C GLU A 12 -12.60 -25.66 -11.16
N LYS A 13 -13.54 -26.60 -11.35
CA LYS A 13 -13.21 -28.00 -11.69
C LYS A 13 -12.50 -28.11 -13.04
N PHE A 14 -12.91 -27.32 -14.03
CA PHE A 14 -12.23 -27.23 -15.31
C PHE A 14 -10.82 -26.63 -15.14
N GLY A 15 -10.69 -25.61 -14.30
CA GLY A 15 -9.43 -24.95 -13.99
C GLY A 15 -8.36 -25.93 -13.50
N GLN A 16 -8.74 -26.87 -12.64
CA GLN A 16 -7.81 -27.89 -12.11
C GLN A 16 -7.17 -28.78 -13.19
N HIS A 17 -7.80 -28.91 -14.35
CA HIS A 17 -7.23 -29.67 -15.48
C HIS A 17 -6.29 -28.83 -16.35
N PHE A 18 -6.46 -27.50 -16.37
CA PHE A 18 -5.72 -26.61 -17.25
C PHE A 18 -4.64 -25.80 -16.52
N PHE A 19 -4.86 -25.48 -15.26
CA PHE A 19 -3.96 -24.62 -14.49
C PHE A 19 -3.22 -25.41 -13.41
N LYS A 20 -1.94 -25.18 -13.34
CA LYS A 20 -1.11 -25.64 -12.22
C LYS A 20 -1.22 -24.66 -11.07
N GLU A 21 -0.96 -25.14 -9.86
CA GLU A 21 -0.86 -24.30 -8.66
C GLU A 21 0.08 -23.12 -8.89
N GLY A 22 -0.40 -21.90 -8.57
CA GLY A 22 0.33 -20.66 -8.76
C GLY A 22 0.30 -20.10 -10.20
N SER A 23 -0.44 -20.72 -11.12
CA SER A 23 -0.56 -20.19 -12.50
C SER A 23 -1.24 -18.83 -12.53
N LYS A 24 -0.70 -17.92 -13.35
CA LYS A 24 -1.34 -16.63 -13.68
C LYS A 24 -2.44 -16.91 -14.71
N VAL A 25 -3.69 -16.69 -14.31
CA VAL A 25 -4.87 -16.84 -15.18
C VAL A 25 -5.15 -15.54 -15.92
N ILE A 26 -5.17 -14.44 -15.17
CA ILE A 26 -5.14 -13.08 -15.71
C ILE A 26 -3.86 -12.45 -15.16
N PRO A 27 -2.86 -12.22 -16.00
CA PRO A 27 -1.60 -11.69 -15.51
C PRO A 27 -1.77 -10.23 -15.10
N GLY A 28 -1.43 -9.91 -13.84
CA GLY A 28 -1.05 -8.57 -13.45
C GLY A 28 0.35 -8.30 -14.00
N ASN A 29 0.57 -7.14 -14.61
CA ASN A 29 1.90 -6.73 -15.02
C ASN A 29 2.77 -6.56 -13.79
N THR A 30 4.04 -6.87 -13.92
CA THR A 30 5.01 -6.69 -12.85
C THR A 30 6.07 -5.70 -13.28
N SER A 31 6.48 -4.83 -12.36
CA SER A 31 7.58 -3.91 -12.56
C SER A 31 8.53 -3.92 -11.38
N TYR A 32 9.79 -3.63 -11.65
CA TYR A 32 10.84 -3.51 -10.67
C TYR A 32 11.52 -2.16 -10.84
N THR A 33 11.82 -1.50 -9.74
CA THR A 33 12.65 -0.31 -9.73
C THR A 33 13.75 -0.39 -8.68
N SER A 34 14.97 -0.09 -9.09
CA SER A 34 16.13 0.14 -8.21
C SER A 34 16.32 1.61 -7.86
N GLN A 35 15.38 2.47 -8.25
CA GLN A 35 15.43 3.92 -8.06
C GLN A 35 14.14 4.41 -7.39
N TYR A 36 13.65 3.67 -6.40
CA TYR A 36 12.50 4.06 -5.62
C TYR A 36 12.90 5.18 -4.68
N LYS A 37 12.53 6.40 -5.03
CA LYS A 37 12.96 7.60 -4.31
C LYS A 37 12.29 7.65 -2.95
N ALA A 38 13.09 7.87 -1.92
CA ALA A 38 12.65 7.97 -0.54
C ALA A 38 13.04 9.33 0.04
N ILE A 39 12.23 9.82 0.95
CA ILE A 39 12.51 11.01 1.76
C ILE A 39 12.21 10.68 3.22
N GLN A 40 13.18 10.87 4.08
CA GLN A 40 13.05 10.65 5.51
C GLN A 40 12.57 11.92 6.20
N LEU A 41 11.60 11.78 7.08
CA LEU A 41 10.97 12.87 7.82
C LEU A 41 11.29 12.77 9.30
N GLU A 42 11.26 13.91 9.97
CA GLU A 42 11.16 13.97 11.42
C GLU A 42 9.86 13.28 11.88
N ASN A 43 9.94 12.46 12.93
CA ASN A 43 8.79 11.70 13.41
C ASN A 43 7.69 12.58 14.04
N ASN A 44 8.05 13.80 14.41
CA ASN A 44 7.12 14.78 14.99
C ASN A 44 7.22 16.12 14.25
N PHE A 45 6.08 16.74 14.05
CA PHE A 45 5.98 18.08 13.51
C PHE A 45 5.12 18.94 14.43
N GLN A 46 5.67 20.07 14.91
CA GLN A 46 5.00 20.98 15.86
C GLN A 46 4.40 20.26 17.10
N GLY A 47 5.09 19.22 17.58
CA GLY A 47 4.67 18.45 18.74
C GLY A 47 3.62 17.37 18.47
N ILE A 48 3.23 17.16 17.22
CA ILE A 48 2.28 16.13 16.80
C ILE A 48 3.05 15.02 16.08
N PRO A 49 2.84 13.73 16.43
CA PRO A 49 3.39 12.63 15.66
C PRO A 49 2.90 12.65 14.20
N VAL A 50 3.81 12.72 13.25
CA VAL A 50 3.46 12.76 11.82
C VAL A 50 2.73 11.48 11.40
N ALA A 51 3.06 10.35 12.02
CA ALA A 51 2.40 9.06 11.82
C ALA A 51 0.87 9.11 12.03
N ALA A 52 0.36 10.05 12.86
CA ALA A 52 -1.07 10.15 13.13
C ALA A 52 -1.91 10.63 11.93
N TYR A 53 -1.29 11.26 10.93
CA TYR A 53 -2.02 11.84 9.79
C TYR A 53 -1.35 11.65 8.43
N VAL A 54 -0.14 11.10 8.38
CA VAL A 54 0.65 11.01 7.15
C VAL A 54 -0.03 10.20 6.04
N ASP A 55 -0.89 9.25 6.39
CA ASP A 55 -1.64 8.46 5.41
C ASP A 55 -2.56 9.32 4.52
N GLN A 56 -2.97 10.50 5.01
CA GLN A 56 -3.83 11.41 4.25
C GLN A 56 -3.11 12.11 3.09
N ILE A 57 -1.77 12.10 3.08
CA ILE A 57 -0.99 12.66 1.98
C ILE A 57 -0.55 11.61 0.94
N VAL A 58 -0.85 10.33 1.14
CA VAL A 58 -0.58 9.28 0.15
C VAL A 58 -1.41 9.54 -1.10
N GLY A 59 -0.79 9.44 -2.27
CA GLY A 59 -1.41 9.75 -3.57
C GLY A 59 -1.50 11.25 -3.88
N THR A 60 -1.07 12.14 -2.99
CA THR A 60 -1.16 13.59 -3.14
C THR A 60 0.20 14.21 -3.45
N LYS A 61 0.20 15.47 -3.85
CA LYS A 61 1.42 16.22 -4.14
C LYS A 61 1.92 16.93 -2.90
N ILE A 62 3.21 16.78 -2.65
CA ILE A 62 3.95 17.57 -1.63
C ILE A 62 4.95 18.51 -2.29
N THR A 63 5.25 19.60 -1.63
CA THR A 63 6.17 20.64 -2.11
C THR A 63 7.12 21.05 -0.99
N GLY A 64 8.43 21.05 -1.27
CA GLY A 64 9.45 21.56 -0.37
C GLY A 64 9.45 23.09 -0.37
N GLN A 65 9.41 23.71 0.80
CA GLN A 65 9.32 25.16 0.90
C GLN A 65 10.60 25.88 0.47
N SER A 66 11.76 25.31 0.76
CA SER A 66 13.04 25.93 0.41
C SER A 66 13.55 25.50 -0.96
N SER A 67 13.41 24.23 -1.32
CA SER A 67 13.86 23.70 -2.60
C SER A 67 12.92 24.01 -3.75
N GLY A 68 11.62 24.20 -3.47
CA GLY A 68 10.57 24.28 -4.49
C GLY A 68 10.34 22.98 -5.24
N VAL A 69 10.98 21.90 -4.82
CA VAL A 69 10.82 20.57 -5.40
C VAL A 69 9.42 20.03 -5.12
N THR A 70 8.83 19.37 -6.09
CA THR A 70 7.51 18.75 -5.97
C THR A 70 7.58 17.27 -6.24
N ALA A 71 6.80 16.50 -5.50
CA ALA A 71 6.67 15.06 -5.69
C ALA A 71 5.27 14.57 -5.33
N THR A 72 4.86 13.46 -5.91
CA THR A 72 3.67 12.71 -5.46
C THR A 72 4.10 11.63 -4.48
N VAL A 73 3.40 11.53 -3.36
CA VAL A 73 3.63 10.48 -2.36
C VAL A 73 3.02 9.17 -2.85
N ASP A 74 3.84 8.16 -3.01
CA ASP A 74 3.39 6.82 -3.46
C ASP A 74 3.10 5.91 -2.27
N LYS A 75 3.99 5.91 -1.27
CA LYS A 75 3.87 5.03 -0.10
C LYS A 75 4.49 5.67 1.14
N VAL A 76 3.96 5.29 2.29
CA VAL A 76 4.50 5.66 3.62
C VAL A 76 5.09 4.41 4.28
N LEU A 77 6.21 4.58 4.95
CA LEU A 77 6.80 3.62 5.86
C LEU A 77 6.91 4.28 7.23
N LEU A 78 6.24 3.72 8.22
CA LEU A 78 6.26 4.27 9.57
C LEU A 78 7.64 4.07 10.23
N ALA A 79 7.96 4.89 11.21
CA ALA A 79 9.25 4.86 11.90
C ALA A 79 9.56 3.49 12.55
N GLU A 80 8.54 2.81 13.05
CA GLU A 80 8.65 1.48 13.66
C GLU A 80 9.03 0.36 12.67
N ASP A 81 8.67 0.55 11.38
CA ASP A 81 8.97 -0.39 10.30
C ASP A 81 10.23 0.02 9.51
N SER A 82 10.77 1.21 9.78
CA SER A 82 11.93 1.78 9.10
C SER A 82 13.24 1.33 9.75
N GLU A 83 14.21 0.89 8.93
CA GLU A 83 15.56 0.52 9.37
C GLU A 83 16.28 1.65 10.10
N ASN A 84 16.01 2.90 9.71
CA ASN A 84 16.59 4.10 10.31
C ASN A 84 15.73 4.71 11.43
N GLN A 85 14.59 4.09 11.77
CA GLN A 85 13.64 4.59 12.77
C GLN A 85 13.08 5.99 12.45
N ASN A 86 13.16 6.41 11.19
CA ASN A 86 12.57 7.64 10.68
C ASN A 86 11.34 7.33 9.82
N LEU A 87 10.30 8.11 9.95
CA LEU A 87 9.17 8.05 9.04
C LEU A 87 9.66 8.34 7.62
N THR A 88 9.32 7.51 6.66
CA THR A 88 9.84 7.61 5.29
C THR A 88 8.70 7.65 4.28
N LEU A 89 8.74 8.63 3.40
CA LEU A 89 7.86 8.70 2.23
C LEU A 89 8.61 8.16 1.02
N TYR A 90 7.99 7.25 0.28
CA TYR A 90 8.41 6.92 -1.08
C TYR A 90 7.67 7.82 -2.05
N VAL A 91 8.40 8.45 -2.96
CA VAL A 91 7.89 9.55 -3.78
C VAL A 91 8.29 9.42 -5.25
N ASN A 92 7.43 9.98 -6.10
CA ASN A 92 7.72 10.21 -7.50
C ASN A 92 7.94 11.71 -7.70
N TYR A 93 9.17 12.14 -7.94
CA TYR A 93 9.49 13.54 -8.18
C TYR A 93 8.85 14.04 -9.47
N LEU A 94 8.20 15.20 -9.40
CA LEU A 94 7.55 15.86 -10.53
C LEU A 94 8.42 16.98 -11.12
N GLY A 95 9.29 17.57 -10.32
CA GLY A 95 10.20 18.61 -10.73
C GLY A 95 10.44 19.66 -9.65
N ALA A 96 11.34 20.58 -9.92
CA ALA A 96 11.58 21.78 -9.10
C ALA A 96 10.83 22.97 -9.71
N ASN A 97 10.18 23.75 -8.86
CA ASN A 97 9.39 24.92 -9.29
C ASN A 97 10.20 26.23 -9.18
N THR A 98 11.52 26.18 -9.24
CA THR A 98 12.39 27.35 -9.12
C THR A 98 13.11 27.64 -10.42
N SER A 99 13.32 28.93 -10.71
CA SER A 99 14.04 29.40 -11.88
C SER A 99 15.49 28.90 -11.97
N ASN A 100 16.05 28.46 -10.86
CA ASN A 100 17.42 27.98 -10.76
C ASN A 100 17.55 26.46 -10.90
N ASN A 101 16.46 25.72 -10.84
CA ASN A 101 16.36 24.25 -11.06
C ASN A 101 17.58 23.44 -10.56
N THR A 102 18.16 23.85 -9.41
CA THR A 102 19.39 23.27 -8.87
C THR A 102 19.16 22.06 -7.98
N GLY A 103 17.94 21.85 -7.52
CA GLY A 103 17.55 20.69 -6.69
C GLY A 103 16.57 19.78 -7.41
N ASN A 104 16.96 18.53 -7.61
CA ASN A 104 16.08 17.48 -8.14
C ASN A 104 15.46 16.61 -7.05
N VAL A 105 15.80 16.90 -5.79
CA VAL A 105 15.33 16.19 -4.59
C VAL A 105 15.05 17.21 -3.49
N PHE A 106 14.27 16.83 -2.50
CA PHE A 106 14.03 17.67 -1.33
C PHE A 106 15.34 17.94 -0.57
N SER A 107 15.41 19.10 0.05
CA SER A 107 16.57 19.52 0.87
C SER A 107 16.47 18.93 2.28
N ASP A 108 17.62 18.81 2.93
CA ASP A 108 17.69 18.43 4.33
C ASP A 108 17.11 19.53 5.24
N GLY A 109 16.32 19.10 6.24
CA GLY A 109 15.72 20.01 7.23
C GLY A 109 14.65 20.97 6.68
N GLU A 110 14.12 20.75 5.46
CA GLU A 110 13.08 21.62 4.92
C GLU A 110 11.66 21.22 5.34
N GLU A 111 10.80 22.19 5.41
CA GLU A 111 9.38 21.99 5.62
C GLU A 111 8.69 21.59 4.32
N LEU A 112 7.80 20.59 4.40
CA LEU A 112 6.99 20.10 3.29
C LEU A 112 5.55 20.55 3.45
N THR A 113 4.95 21.05 2.38
CA THR A 113 3.53 21.40 2.31
C THR A 113 2.77 20.36 1.49
N SER A 114 1.48 20.19 1.77
CA SER A 114 0.59 19.30 1.01
C SER A 114 -0.41 20.10 0.17
N ASP A 115 -0.87 19.53 -0.93
CA ASP A 115 -1.95 20.07 -1.76
C ASP A 115 -3.34 19.58 -1.32
N VAL A 116 -3.42 18.87 -0.17
CA VAL A 116 -4.67 18.49 0.48
C VAL A 116 -4.72 19.04 1.89
N THR A 117 -5.95 19.20 2.41
CA THR A 117 -6.19 19.58 3.81
C THR A 117 -6.12 18.34 4.68
N ILE A 118 -5.32 18.38 5.76
CA ILE A 118 -5.24 17.33 6.76
C ILE A 118 -6.35 17.57 7.80
N THR A 119 -7.24 16.60 8.00
CA THR A 119 -8.44 16.78 8.82
C THR A 119 -8.53 15.88 10.05
N SER A 120 -7.70 14.84 10.12
CA SER A 120 -7.73 13.86 11.22
C SER A 120 -6.31 13.61 11.76
N GLY A 121 -6.23 12.99 12.94
CA GLY A 121 -4.95 12.71 13.60
C GLY A 121 -4.31 13.93 14.27
N LEU A 122 -5.00 15.08 14.34
CA LEU A 122 -4.49 16.34 14.87
C LEU A 122 -5.01 16.60 16.28
N LEU A 123 -4.17 17.20 17.11
CA LEU A 123 -4.58 17.66 18.44
C LEU A 123 -5.47 18.89 18.31
N GLY A 124 -6.64 18.88 18.97
CA GLY A 124 -7.52 20.04 19.06
C GLY A 124 -8.39 20.31 17.82
N ASN A 125 -8.58 19.33 16.94
CA ASN A 125 -9.48 19.40 15.78
C ASN A 125 -9.20 20.53 14.77
N SER A 126 -8.02 21.12 14.78
CA SER A 126 -7.64 22.16 13.82
C SER A 126 -7.05 21.51 12.58
N ALA A 127 -7.76 21.58 11.45
CA ALA A 127 -7.25 21.09 10.19
C ALA A 127 -5.99 21.87 9.73
N ILE A 128 -5.02 21.18 9.13
CA ILE A 128 -3.89 21.82 8.45
C ILE A 128 -4.35 22.12 7.01
N SER A 129 -4.39 23.42 6.67
CA SER A 129 -4.85 23.86 5.35
C SER A 129 -3.81 23.57 4.26
N ILE A 130 -4.27 23.46 3.04
CA ILE A 130 -3.43 23.36 1.83
C ILE A 130 -2.35 24.44 1.83
N GLY A 131 -1.13 24.06 1.49
CA GLY A 131 0.02 24.96 1.41
C GLY A 131 0.64 25.33 2.76
N THR A 132 0.08 24.84 3.88
CA THR A 132 0.70 24.93 5.19
C THR A 132 1.67 23.76 5.39
N PRO A 133 2.81 23.93 6.10
CA PRO A 133 3.71 22.84 6.41
C PRO A 133 3.03 21.70 7.18
N VAL A 134 3.31 20.47 6.77
CA VAL A 134 2.76 19.24 7.35
C VAL A 134 3.83 18.33 7.93
N ALA A 135 5.08 18.50 7.54
CA ALA A 135 6.20 17.70 8.02
C ALA A 135 7.51 18.45 7.74
N THR A 136 8.59 18.01 8.40
CA THR A 136 9.96 18.45 8.12
C THR A 136 10.80 17.27 7.72
N THR A 137 11.65 17.42 6.72
CA THR A 137 12.67 16.41 6.38
C THR A 137 13.73 16.35 7.48
N ILE A 138 14.39 15.21 7.67
CA ILE A 138 15.50 15.12 8.65
C ILE A 138 16.66 16.04 8.25
N ALA A 139 17.47 16.41 9.24
CA ALA A 139 18.50 17.43 9.08
C ALA A 139 19.72 17.00 8.24
N ASN A 140 19.91 15.72 7.98
CA ASN A 140 21.02 15.20 7.19
C ASN A 140 20.57 13.96 6.41
N ASP A 141 20.99 13.86 5.16
CA ASP A 141 20.74 12.70 4.29
C ASP A 141 19.23 12.33 4.19
N ALA A 142 18.37 13.34 4.14
CA ALA A 142 16.94 13.15 4.07
C ALA A 142 16.51 12.40 2.80
N ALA A 143 17.12 12.72 1.66
CA ALA A 143 16.83 12.06 0.39
C ALA A 143 17.60 10.73 0.27
N ALA A 144 16.89 9.65 0.00
CA ALA A 144 17.45 8.32 -0.16
C ALA A 144 16.90 7.61 -1.40
N VAL A 145 17.45 6.43 -1.69
CA VAL A 145 17.00 5.59 -2.81
C VAL A 145 16.87 4.16 -2.32
N GLY A 146 15.65 3.65 -2.40
CA GLY A 146 15.35 2.25 -2.15
C GLY A 146 15.08 1.48 -3.45
N SER A 147 14.53 0.29 -3.30
CA SER A 147 14.09 -0.57 -4.39
C SER A 147 12.72 -1.16 -4.09
N SER A 148 11.91 -1.35 -5.13
CA SER A 148 10.59 -1.93 -5.00
C SER A 148 10.23 -2.85 -6.14
N PHE A 149 9.27 -3.73 -5.85
CA PHE A 149 8.60 -4.58 -6.83
C PHE A 149 7.10 -4.27 -6.78
N HIS A 150 6.53 -4.02 -7.92
CA HIS A 150 5.10 -3.73 -8.06
C HIS A 150 4.42 -4.80 -8.90
N ILE A 151 3.20 -5.14 -8.51
CA ILE A 151 2.30 -5.99 -9.28
C ILE A 151 0.97 -5.27 -9.48
N GLU A 152 0.43 -5.33 -10.70
CA GLU A 152 -0.92 -4.87 -10.99
C GLU A 152 -1.97 -5.93 -10.63
N ASN A 153 -3.24 -5.54 -10.70
CA ASN A 153 -4.36 -6.46 -10.49
C ASN A 153 -4.25 -7.69 -11.39
N GLY A 154 -4.51 -8.85 -10.83
CA GLY A 154 -4.46 -10.11 -11.56
C GLY A 154 -5.29 -11.21 -10.92
N VAL A 155 -5.38 -12.36 -11.58
CA VAL A 155 -6.04 -13.57 -11.09
C VAL A 155 -5.07 -14.72 -11.14
N TYR A 156 -4.95 -15.42 -10.02
CA TYR A 156 -4.07 -16.58 -9.87
C TYR A 156 -4.86 -17.80 -9.51
N PHE A 157 -4.44 -18.95 -10.01
CA PHE A 157 -5.02 -20.24 -9.64
C PHE A 157 -4.28 -20.83 -8.44
N VAL A 158 -4.95 -20.87 -7.28
CA VAL A 158 -4.36 -21.28 -6.00
C VAL A 158 -5.36 -22.12 -5.21
N ARG A 159 -4.90 -23.25 -4.69
CA ARG A 159 -5.74 -24.20 -3.92
C ARG A 159 -7.00 -24.63 -4.66
N GLY A 160 -6.89 -24.75 -5.98
CA GLY A 160 -8.02 -25.15 -6.83
C GLY A 160 -9.03 -24.02 -7.12
N GLN A 161 -8.73 -22.79 -6.75
CA GLN A 161 -9.61 -21.62 -6.88
C GLN A 161 -8.95 -20.48 -7.64
N PHE A 162 -9.77 -19.64 -8.27
CA PHE A 162 -9.32 -18.40 -8.91
C PHE A 162 -9.33 -17.26 -7.89
N VAL A 163 -8.15 -16.81 -7.50
CA VAL A 163 -7.96 -15.80 -6.47
C VAL A 163 -7.58 -14.46 -7.10
N ASN A 164 -8.37 -13.42 -6.85
CA ASN A 164 -8.06 -12.06 -7.25
C ASN A 164 -6.94 -11.50 -6.37
N VAL A 165 -5.95 -10.90 -7.01
CA VAL A 165 -4.86 -10.17 -6.36
C VAL A 165 -4.98 -8.71 -6.74
N ALA A 166 -5.08 -7.84 -5.74
CA ALA A 166 -5.05 -6.39 -5.95
C ALA A 166 -3.63 -5.92 -6.30
N ALA A 167 -3.53 -4.77 -6.93
CA ALA A 167 -2.25 -4.11 -7.15
C ALA A 167 -1.55 -3.84 -5.82
N GLU A 168 -0.26 -4.19 -5.74
CA GLU A 168 0.53 -4.06 -4.53
C GLU A 168 1.98 -3.68 -4.86
N THR A 169 2.57 -2.81 -4.04
CA THR A 169 3.99 -2.47 -4.10
C THR A 169 4.69 -3.01 -2.87
N LEU A 170 5.70 -3.85 -3.08
CA LEU A 170 6.56 -4.40 -2.04
C LEU A 170 7.91 -3.67 -2.04
N ILE A 171 8.29 -3.08 -0.90
CA ILE A 171 9.61 -2.49 -0.71
C ILE A 171 10.61 -3.65 -0.54
N LEU A 172 11.62 -3.68 -1.39
CA LEU A 172 12.68 -4.70 -1.35
C LEU A 172 13.79 -4.27 -0.37
N ASP A 173 14.50 -3.19 -0.69
CA ASP A 173 15.41 -2.53 0.23
C ASP A 173 14.90 -1.11 0.49
N GLN A 174 14.90 -0.71 1.76
CA GLN A 174 14.38 0.60 2.14
C GLN A 174 15.29 1.73 1.64
N TYR A 175 16.60 1.54 1.75
CA TYR A 175 17.62 2.53 1.40
C TYR A 175 18.72 1.94 0.52
N GLY A 176 18.44 0.83 -0.17
CA GLY A 176 19.34 0.12 -1.05
C GLY A 176 18.79 -0.08 -2.46
N ASN A 177 19.66 -0.13 -3.45
CA ASN A 177 19.28 -0.25 -4.86
C ASN A 177 19.70 -1.56 -5.52
N SER A 178 20.23 -2.50 -4.74
CA SER A 178 20.75 -3.79 -5.24
C SER A 178 20.17 -4.98 -4.45
N PRO A 179 18.84 -5.13 -4.42
CA PRO A 179 18.20 -6.17 -3.63
C PRO A 179 18.49 -7.57 -4.19
N SER A 180 18.60 -8.55 -3.29
CA SER A 180 18.83 -9.95 -3.62
C SER A 180 17.76 -10.82 -2.94
N TYR A 181 16.55 -10.86 -3.55
CA TYR A 181 15.41 -11.56 -3.00
C TYR A 181 14.71 -12.42 -4.05
N ARG A 182 14.08 -13.49 -3.57
CA ARG A 182 13.03 -14.20 -4.29
C ARG A 182 11.68 -13.58 -3.92
N ILE A 183 10.89 -13.19 -4.93
CA ILE A 183 9.58 -12.59 -4.73
C ILE A 183 8.50 -13.61 -5.09
N GLY A 184 7.47 -13.68 -4.28
CA GLY A 184 6.34 -14.58 -4.46
C GLY A 184 5.14 -14.11 -3.66
N PHE A 185 4.12 -14.96 -3.55
CA PHE A 185 2.97 -14.71 -2.69
C PHE A 185 3.03 -15.56 -1.43
N ASN A 186 2.69 -14.95 -0.32
CA ASN A 186 2.29 -15.65 0.88
C ASN A 186 0.78 -15.95 0.78
N ILE A 187 0.41 -17.22 1.00
CA ILE A 187 -0.98 -17.68 0.93
C ILE A 187 -1.52 -17.75 2.35
N THR A 188 -2.60 -17.04 2.62
CA THR A 188 -3.33 -17.12 3.89
C THR A 188 -4.72 -17.69 3.62
N GLU A 189 -5.11 -18.69 4.39
CA GLU A 189 -6.43 -19.31 4.35
C GLU A 189 -7.16 -19.00 5.65
N GLU A 190 -8.40 -18.55 5.56
CA GLU A 190 -9.23 -18.15 6.69
C GLU A 190 -10.66 -18.63 6.47
N ILE A 191 -11.30 -19.15 7.52
CA ILE A 191 -12.72 -19.48 7.53
C ILE A 191 -13.48 -18.25 8.02
N ILE A 192 -14.30 -17.67 7.15
CA ILE A 192 -15.17 -16.56 7.49
C ILE A 192 -16.52 -17.12 7.92
N THR A 193 -16.88 -16.87 9.17
CA THR A 193 -18.16 -17.24 9.78
C THR A 193 -19.12 -16.05 9.80
N ALA A 194 -20.38 -16.30 10.12
CA ALA A 194 -21.39 -15.24 10.29
C ALA A 194 -21.05 -14.25 11.42
N ASP A 195 -20.23 -14.64 12.39
CA ASP A 195 -19.74 -13.75 13.46
C ASP A 195 -18.68 -12.75 12.97
N LEU A 196 -17.97 -13.10 11.89
CA LEU A 196 -16.94 -12.24 11.27
C LEU A 196 -17.48 -11.40 10.12
N ASP A 197 -18.58 -11.85 9.50
CA ASP A 197 -19.22 -11.20 8.37
C ASP A 197 -20.74 -11.33 8.50
N GLU A 198 -21.38 -10.26 8.94
CA GLU A 198 -22.84 -10.23 9.14
C GLU A 198 -23.61 -10.43 7.82
N GLU A 199 -23.02 -10.21 6.65
CA GLU A 199 -23.66 -10.47 5.36
C GLU A 199 -23.87 -11.97 5.10
N LEU A 200 -23.26 -12.85 5.89
CA LEU A 200 -23.50 -14.28 5.86
C LEU A 200 -24.76 -14.70 6.61
N ASN A 201 -25.39 -13.80 7.36
CA ASN A 201 -26.67 -14.06 8.01
C ASN A 201 -27.81 -14.04 6.98
N ASP A 202 -28.85 -14.81 7.28
CA ASP A 202 -30.07 -14.81 6.48
C ASP A 202 -30.78 -13.42 6.60
N ASN A 203 -31.00 -12.78 5.46
CA ASN A 203 -31.64 -11.47 5.37
C ASN A 203 -33.18 -11.51 5.16
N SER A 204 -33.81 -12.67 5.32
CA SER A 204 -35.25 -12.92 5.09
C SER A 204 -36.11 -12.26 6.16
N GLN A 205 -36.23 -10.94 6.14
CA GLN A 205 -37.05 -10.18 7.09
C GLN A 205 -38.51 -10.69 7.12
N GLY A 206 -39.04 -10.92 8.33
CA GLY A 206 -40.40 -11.41 8.55
C GLY A 206 -40.54 -12.94 8.52
N PHE A 207 -39.44 -13.69 8.38
CA PHE A 207 -39.45 -15.16 8.45
C PHE A 207 -38.67 -15.64 9.70
N ASN A 208 -38.94 -16.87 10.12
CA ASN A 208 -38.41 -17.43 11.38
C ASN A 208 -36.89 -17.61 11.38
N ASN A 209 -36.28 -17.66 10.22
CA ASN A 209 -34.82 -17.82 10.02
C ASN A 209 -34.08 -16.48 9.79
N TYR A 210 -34.76 -15.34 9.96
CA TYR A 210 -34.11 -14.04 9.88
C TYR A 210 -32.94 -13.95 10.84
N SER A 211 -31.81 -13.48 10.35
CA SER A 211 -30.52 -13.40 11.10
C SER A 211 -29.91 -14.75 11.51
N ALA A 212 -30.42 -15.88 10.98
CA ALA A 212 -29.80 -17.18 11.23
C ALA A 212 -28.43 -17.24 10.54
N PRO A 213 -27.37 -17.80 11.19
CA PRO A 213 -26.05 -17.93 10.59
C PRO A 213 -26.11 -18.76 9.30
N GLY A 214 -25.51 -18.24 8.25
CA GLY A 214 -25.33 -18.95 6.98
C GLY A 214 -24.11 -19.87 7.00
N ALA A 215 -23.80 -20.42 5.83
CA ALA A 215 -22.64 -21.31 5.69
C ALA A 215 -21.32 -20.53 5.76
N ASP A 216 -20.36 -21.08 6.48
CA ASP A 216 -18.98 -20.57 6.52
C ASP A 216 -18.34 -20.57 5.12
N ARG A 217 -17.45 -19.63 4.88
CA ARG A 217 -16.75 -19.47 3.60
C ARG A 217 -15.24 -19.51 3.78
N LEU A 218 -14.57 -20.25 2.89
CA LEU A 218 -13.12 -20.21 2.78
C LEU A 218 -12.71 -18.92 2.04
N LYS A 219 -11.87 -18.12 2.70
CA LYS A 219 -11.21 -16.96 2.12
C LYS A 219 -9.74 -17.26 1.91
N ILE A 220 -9.27 -17.12 0.68
CA ILE A 220 -7.86 -17.25 0.32
C ILE A 220 -7.35 -15.85 -0.03
N THR A 221 -6.29 -15.43 0.65
CA THR A 221 -5.64 -14.14 0.42
C THR A 221 -4.20 -14.37 -0.02
N LEU A 222 -3.79 -13.65 -1.06
CA LEU A 222 -2.43 -13.63 -1.59
C LEU A 222 -1.82 -12.26 -1.31
N LYS A 223 -0.69 -12.24 -0.60
CA LYS A 223 0.10 -11.01 -0.38
C LYS A 223 1.51 -11.20 -0.92
N LEU A 224 2.05 -10.16 -1.53
CA LEU A 224 3.45 -10.14 -1.94
C LEU A 224 4.37 -10.37 -0.74
N PHE A 225 5.36 -11.20 -0.95
CA PHE A 225 6.35 -11.55 0.05
C PHE A 225 7.73 -11.65 -0.60
N LYS A 226 8.75 -11.17 0.10
CA LYS A 226 10.16 -11.32 -0.28
C LYS A 226 10.85 -12.32 0.65
N LYS A 227 11.69 -13.17 0.08
CA LYS A 227 12.55 -14.10 0.81
C LYS A 227 13.99 -13.87 0.35
N THR A 228 14.93 -13.82 1.30
CA THR A 228 16.38 -13.78 0.99
C THR A 228 16.78 -14.97 0.13
N LEU A 229 17.73 -14.77 -0.74
CA LEU A 229 18.41 -15.87 -1.43
C LEU A 229 19.42 -16.47 -0.46
N ASP A 230 19.21 -17.75 -0.11
CA ASP A 230 20.14 -18.56 0.68
C ASP A 230 21.30 -19.02 -0.20
#